data_a59cc188ee3858b7e65b94b7b3bdcd45
#
_entry.id   a59cc188ee3858b7e65b94b7b3bdcd45
#
_cell.length_a   1.000
_cell.length_b   1.000
_cell.length_c   1.000
_cell.angle_alpha   90.00
_cell.angle_beta   90.00
_cell.angle_gamma   90.00
#
_symmetry.space_group_name_H-M   'P 1'
#
loop_
_entity.id
_entity.type
_entity.pdbx_description
1 polymer ?
#
loop_
_entity_poly.entity_id
_entity_poly.type
_entity_poly.pdbx_seq_one_letter_code
_entity_poly.pdbx_strand_id
1 'polypeptide(L)'
;AYFLSRVPADHVFYDAEGQKLALHHYLQHGLEREVYLGKQHHFKVRLVVLKVPKAVRKQRIQRLYDEAKRKGRSVCALALHLAGWDIRITNTSQALLPLEAVFVISRLRWQIERCFKLFKSMNLLAESRSQKPARILTELFAKLLGCLVQHWCIVATAWHLADKSLVRLAALVQAEALTLLRALPSLDALRLCLLEMRRI
;
A
#
# COMPACT_ATOMS: atom_id res chain seq x y z
N ALA A 1 14.42 4.69 -15.07
CA ALA A 1 13.25 4.52 -14.20
C ALA A 1 13.68 4.58 -12.75
N TYR A 2 12.85 5.19 -11.87
CA TYR A 2 13.07 5.24 -10.43
C TYR A 2 12.29 4.12 -9.74
N PHE A 3 12.81 3.61 -8.63
CA PHE A 3 12.12 2.63 -7.81
C PHE A 3 12.28 2.92 -6.33
N LEU A 4 11.32 2.44 -5.54
CA LEU A 4 11.35 2.40 -4.09
C LEU A 4 10.79 1.06 -3.64
N SER A 5 11.57 0.26 -2.91
CA SER A 5 11.17 -1.07 -2.49
C SER A 5 11.46 -1.33 -1.01
N ARG A 6 10.67 -2.22 -0.41
CA ARG A 6 10.96 -2.78 0.90
C ARG A 6 11.99 -3.92 0.75
N VAL A 7 12.89 -4.01 1.71
CA VAL A 7 13.89 -5.08 1.75
C VAL A 7 13.35 -6.26 2.55
N PRO A 8 13.40 -7.49 2.01
CA PRO A 8 13.21 -8.71 2.76
C PRO A 8 14.30 -8.91 3.83
N ALA A 9 13.98 -9.64 4.89
CA ALA A 9 14.91 -9.86 6.01
C ALA A 9 16.17 -10.67 5.63
N ASP A 10 16.08 -11.49 4.61
CA ASP A 10 17.11 -12.39 4.09
C ASP A 10 17.96 -11.79 2.97
N HIS A 11 17.69 -10.52 2.60
CA HIS A 11 18.40 -9.87 1.50
C HIS A 11 19.86 -9.57 1.87
N VAL A 12 20.77 -9.87 0.93
CA VAL A 12 22.21 -9.66 1.10
C VAL A 12 22.61 -8.40 0.35
N PHE A 13 23.27 -7.49 1.04
CA PHE A 13 23.91 -6.30 0.49
C PHE A 13 25.41 -6.48 0.41
N TYR A 14 26.03 -5.68 -0.45
CA TYR A 14 27.47 -5.64 -0.65
C TYR A 14 27.97 -4.19 -0.51
N ASP A 15 29.23 -4.04 -0.12
CA ASP A 15 29.93 -2.77 -0.18
C ASP A 15 30.51 -2.48 -1.60
N ALA A 16 31.27 -1.40 -1.73
CA ALA A 16 31.90 -1.04 -2.99
C ALA A 16 32.99 -2.07 -3.42
N GLU A 17 33.56 -2.77 -2.46
CA GLU A 17 34.59 -3.79 -2.65
C GLU A 17 34.01 -5.18 -2.93
N GLY A 18 32.68 -5.32 -2.94
CA GLY A 18 31.99 -6.58 -3.19
C GLY A 18 31.93 -7.52 -1.98
N GLN A 19 32.22 -7.02 -0.78
CA GLN A 19 32.11 -7.79 0.44
C GLN A 19 30.68 -7.78 0.96
N LYS A 20 30.24 -8.87 1.58
CA LYS A 20 28.90 -8.96 2.15
C LYS A 20 28.74 -8.03 3.35
N LEU A 21 27.72 -7.19 3.32
CA LEU A 21 27.34 -6.34 4.44
C LEU A 21 26.36 -7.08 5.36
N ALA A 22 26.74 -7.25 6.62
CA ALA A 22 25.86 -7.75 7.66
C ALA A 22 24.95 -6.61 8.12
N LEU A 23 23.79 -6.47 7.48
CA LEU A 23 22.84 -5.37 7.68
C LEU A 23 22.51 -5.10 9.16
N HIS A 24 22.40 -6.13 9.96
CA HIS A 24 22.06 -6.01 11.39
C HIS A 24 23.10 -5.26 12.24
N HIS A 25 24.34 -5.14 11.79
CA HIS A 25 25.37 -4.34 12.44
C HIS A 25 25.24 -2.83 12.17
N TYR A 26 24.51 -2.45 11.12
CA TYR A 26 24.40 -1.06 10.67
C TYR A 26 23.01 -0.46 10.91
N LEU A 27 22.14 -1.13 11.68
CA LEU A 27 20.80 -0.64 11.91
C LEU A 27 20.80 0.53 12.91
N GLN A 28 20.78 1.74 12.38
CA GLN A 28 20.62 2.98 13.14
C GLN A 28 19.40 3.76 12.63
N HIS A 29 18.75 4.49 13.52
CA HIS A 29 17.63 5.35 13.13
C HIS A 29 18.12 6.49 12.25
N GLY A 30 17.46 6.68 11.09
CA GLY A 30 17.84 7.71 10.14
C GLY A 30 19.09 7.38 9.30
N LEU A 31 19.58 6.12 9.32
CA LEU A 31 20.69 5.72 8.49
C LEU A 31 20.32 5.82 7.01
N GLU A 32 21.13 6.54 6.27
CA GLU A 32 21.18 6.52 4.81
C GLU A 32 22.58 6.10 4.36
N ARG A 33 22.65 5.07 3.54
CA ARG A 33 23.93 4.56 3.04
C ARG A 33 23.79 4.06 1.61
N GLU A 34 24.84 4.25 0.82
CA GLU A 34 24.99 3.58 -0.48
C GLU A 34 25.40 2.13 -0.26
N VAL A 35 24.70 1.22 -0.91
CA VAL A 35 24.98 -0.22 -0.89
C VAL A 35 24.79 -0.80 -2.29
N TYR A 36 25.26 -2.02 -2.50
CA TYR A 36 25.18 -2.67 -3.80
C TYR A 36 24.32 -3.93 -3.73
N LEU A 37 23.49 -4.14 -4.76
CA LEU A 37 22.68 -5.32 -4.95
C LEU A 37 23.34 -6.26 -5.95
N GLY A 38 23.35 -7.56 -5.62
CA GLY A 38 23.86 -8.61 -6.49
C GLY A 38 25.38 -8.68 -6.53
N LYS A 39 25.91 -9.90 -6.35
CA LYS A 39 27.36 -10.15 -6.31
C LYS A 39 28.05 -9.85 -7.64
N GLN A 40 27.36 -10.09 -8.77
CA GLN A 40 27.92 -9.92 -10.13
C GLN A 40 27.64 -8.54 -10.73
N HIS A 41 26.43 -8.00 -10.51
CA HIS A 41 26.00 -6.79 -11.20
C HIS A 41 26.27 -5.49 -10.44
N HIS A 42 26.61 -5.57 -9.15
CA HIS A 42 26.93 -4.41 -8.30
C HIS A 42 26.01 -3.21 -8.52
N PHE A 43 24.68 -3.47 -8.51
CA PHE A 43 23.70 -2.41 -8.75
C PHE A 43 23.64 -1.49 -7.55
N LYS A 44 24.11 -0.25 -7.73
CA LYS A 44 24.17 0.77 -6.68
C LYS A 44 22.76 1.23 -6.28
N VAL A 45 22.47 1.21 -4.98
CA VAL A 45 21.22 1.68 -4.41
C VAL A 45 21.48 2.43 -3.11
N ARG A 46 20.56 3.31 -2.76
CA ARG A 46 20.50 3.98 -1.47
C ARG A 46 19.66 3.14 -0.51
N LEU A 47 20.27 2.70 0.58
CA LEU A 47 19.64 2.04 1.70
C LEU A 47 19.17 3.10 2.69
N VAL A 48 17.93 3.00 3.12
CA VAL A 48 17.28 3.92 4.07
C VAL A 48 16.68 3.10 5.21
N VAL A 49 17.05 3.45 6.45
CA VAL A 49 16.65 2.68 7.64
C VAL A 49 16.01 3.61 8.67
N LEU A 50 14.79 3.27 9.10
CA LEU A 50 14.13 3.93 10.23
C LEU A 50 13.71 2.94 11.31
N LYS A 51 13.83 3.36 12.55
CA LYS A 51 13.28 2.62 13.69
C LYS A 51 11.76 2.79 13.72
N VAL A 52 11.02 1.69 13.84
CA VAL A 52 9.57 1.76 13.94
C VAL A 52 9.13 2.02 15.39
N PRO A 53 7.93 2.62 15.61
CA PRO A 53 7.35 2.77 16.94
C PRO A 53 7.21 1.44 17.68
N LYS A 54 7.32 1.46 19.02
CA LYS A 54 7.22 0.24 19.85
C LYS A 54 5.94 -0.57 19.60
N ALA A 55 4.80 0.11 19.42
CA ALA A 55 3.53 -0.55 19.12
C ALA A 55 3.56 -1.34 17.80
N VAL A 56 4.13 -0.74 16.74
CA VAL A 56 4.28 -1.39 15.44
C VAL A 56 5.23 -2.59 15.52
N ARG A 57 6.34 -2.45 16.25
CA ARG A 57 7.27 -3.56 16.50
C ARG A 57 6.56 -4.73 17.19
N LYS A 58 5.77 -4.47 18.24
CA LYS A 58 5.01 -5.50 18.96
C LYS A 58 4.05 -6.25 18.02
N GLN A 59 3.30 -5.52 17.18
CA GLN A 59 2.42 -6.12 16.20
C GLN A 59 3.16 -6.97 15.15
N ARG A 60 4.33 -6.50 14.67
CA ARG A 60 5.15 -7.26 13.71
C ARG A 60 5.70 -8.55 14.34
N ILE A 61 6.17 -8.50 15.57
CA ILE A 61 6.65 -9.67 16.32
C ILE A 61 5.50 -10.68 16.50
N GLN A 62 4.32 -10.23 16.92
CA GLN A 62 3.15 -11.11 17.05
C GLN A 62 2.83 -11.83 15.74
N ARG A 63 2.81 -11.09 14.61
CA ARG A 63 2.58 -11.70 13.28
C ARG A 63 3.64 -12.75 12.91
N LEU A 64 4.91 -12.51 13.27
CA LEU A 64 5.98 -13.49 13.04
C LEU A 64 5.73 -14.79 13.83
N TYR A 65 5.32 -14.70 15.08
CA TYR A 65 4.97 -15.87 15.89
C TYR A 65 3.73 -16.60 15.35
N ASP A 66 2.68 -15.86 14.97
CA ASP A 66 1.45 -16.45 14.42
C ASP A 66 1.73 -17.18 13.09
N GLU A 67 2.54 -16.57 12.23
CA GLU A 67 2.97 -17.18 10.97
C GLU A 67 3.85 -18.42 11.19
N ALA A 68 4.79 -18.34 12.13
CA ALA A 68 5.66 -19.46 12.49
C ALA A 68 4.85 -20.63 13.04
N LYS A 69 3.90 -20.37 13.95
CA LYS A 69 2.97 -21.36 14.49
C LYS A 69 2.15 -22.04 13.38
N ARG A 70 1.61 -21.26 12.44
CA ARG A 70 0.84 -21.79 11.30
C ARG A 70 1.69 -22.68 10.39
N LYS A 71 2.98 -22.36 10.24
CA LYS A 71 3.91 -23.10 9.36
C LYS A 71 4.71 -24.19 10.09
N GLY A 72 4.48 -24.42 11.39
CA GLY A 72 5.25 -25.39 12.19
C GLY A 72 6.75 -25.07 12.28
N ARG A 73 7.13 -23.78 12.30
CA ARG A 73 8.53 -23.32 12.32
C ARG A 73 8.81 -22.45 13.54
N SER A 74 10.08 -22.36 13.93
CA SER A 74 10.54 -21.37 14.92
C SER A 74 10.81 -20.01 14.27
N VAL A 75 10.70 -18.95 15.07
CA VAL A 75 11.02 -17.58 14.59
C VAL A 75 12.53 -17.36 14.72
N CYS A 76 13.18 -16.94 13.63
CA CYS A 76 14.59 -16.61 13.60
C CYS A 76 14.87 -15.34 14.43
N ALA A 77 15.96 -15.35 15.23
CA ALA A 77 16.39 -14.20 16.03
C ALA A 77 16.63 -12.94 15.17
N LEU A 78 17.18 -13.08 13.97
CA LEU A 78 17.37 -11.98 13.03
C LEU A 78 16.03 -11.35 12.62
N ALA A 79 15.00 -12.16 12.35
CA ALA A 79 13.66 -11.64 11.99
C ALA A 79 13.04 -10.84 13.15
N LEU A 80 13.21 -11.26 14.39
CA LEU A 80 12.78 -10.54 15.58
C LEU A 80 13.54 -9.21 15.75
N HIS A 81 14.83 -9.20 15.47
CA HIS A 81 15.65 -7.98 15.50
C HIS A 81 15.16 -6.99 14.40
N LEU A 82 15.01 -7.47 13.18
CA LEU A 82 14.58 -6.68 12.03
C LEU A 82 13.13 -6.19 12.13
N ALA A 83 12.29 -6.81 12.95
CA ALA A 83 10.89 -6.36 13.17
C ALA A 83 10.81 -4.93 13.75
N GLY A 84 11.88 -4.45 14.40
CA GLY A 84 11.99 -3.09 14.92
C GLY A 84 12.37 -2.03 13.89
N TRP A 85 12.59 -2.41 12.64
CA TRP A 85 13.14 -1.55 11.62
C TRP A 85 12.27 -1.51 10.36
N ASP A 86 12.22 -0.36 9.71
CA ASP A 86 11.68 -0.18 8.35
C ASP A 86 12.87 0.10 7.42
N ILE A 87 13.14 -0.85 6.54
CA ILE A 87 14.31 -0.85 5.67
C ILE A 87 13.84 -0.74 4.23
N ARG A 88 14.31 0.30 3.53
CA ARG A 88 13.95 0.61 2.16
C ARG A 88 15.18 0.77 1.30
N ILE A 89 15.03 0.48 0.02
CA ILE A 89 16.05 0.75 -1.00
C ILE A 89 15.44 1.54 -2.14
N THR A 90 16.23 2.44 -2.69
CA THR A 90 15.85 3.25 -3.85
C THR A 90 17.08 3.58 -4.70
N ASN A 91 16.87 3.86 -5.96
CA ASN A 91 17.90 4.40 -6.85
C ASN A 91 17.80 5.92 -7.02
N THR A 92 16.92 6.58 -6.25
CA THR A 92 16.80 8.04 -6.26
C THR A 92 17.79 8.69 -5.30
N SER A 93 18.30 9.86 -5.68
CA SER A 93 19.15 10.68 -4.81
C SER A 93 18.34 11.25 -3.62
N GLN A 94 19.04 11.66 -2.57
CA GLN A 94 18.42 12.30 -1.42
C GLN A 94 17.76 13.65 -1.80
N ALA A 95 18.32 14.38 -2.74
CA ALA A 95 17.76 15.64 -3.23
C ALA A 95 16.39 15.44 -3.91
N LEU A 96 16.22 14.35 -4.66
CA LEU A 96 14.96 14.04 -5.34
C LEU A 96 13.93 13.37 -4.40
N LEU A 97 14.41 12.56 -3.45
CA LEU A 97 13.57 11.83 -2.50
C LEU A 97 14.17 11.91 -1.09
N PRO A 98 13.83 12.96 -0.30
CA PRO A 98 14.27 13.11 1.08
C PRO A 98 13.82 11.96 1.98
N LEU A 99 14.52 11.76 3.11
CA LEU A 99 14.29 10.66 4.05
C LEU A 99 12.81 10.56 4.49
N GLU A 100 12.21 11.67 4.84
CA GLU A 100 10.82 11.74 5.29
C GLU A 100 9.85 11.29 4.19
N ALA A 101 10.13 11.71 2.94
CA ALA A 101 9.29 11.38 1.78
C ALA A 101 9.35 9.88 1.42
N VAL A 102 10.48 9.19 1.65
CA VAL A 102 10.63 7.74 1.39
C VAL A 102 9.52 6.95 2.07
N PHE A 103 9.24 7.24 3.34
CA PHE A 103 8.27 6.49 4.13
C PHE A 103 6.83 6.90 3.83
N VAL A 104 6.59 8.17 3.49
CA VAL A 104 5.28 8.66 3.04
C VAL A 104 4.90 7.97 1.73
N ILE A 105 5.78 7.98 0.73
CA ILE A 105 5.54 7.35 -0.58
C ILE A 105 5.38 5.83 -0.43
N SER A 106 6.15 5.19 0.44
CA SER A 106 6.00 3.76 0.72
C SER A 106 4.62 3.40 1.28
N ARG A 107 4.02 4.28 2.09
CA ARG A 107 2.65 4.10 2.60
C ARG A 107 1.60 4.32 1.51
N LEU A 108 1.82 5.31 0.64
CA LEU A 108 0.92 5.58 -0.50
C LEU A 108 0.83 4.38 -1.45
N ARG A 109 1.94 3.68 -1.70
CA ARG A 109 1.93 2.44 -2.49
C ARG A 109 0.94 1.40 -1.93
N TRP A 110 0.89 1.25 -0.61
CA TRP A 110 -0.07 0.36 0.04
C TRP A 110 -1.53 0.78 -0.20
N GLN A 111 -1.82 2.08 -0.30
CA GLN A 111 -3.16 2.56 -0.63
C GLN A 111 -3.58 2.13 -2.05
N ILE A 112 -2.67 2.16 -3.00
CA ILE A 112 -2.93 1.68 -4.37
C ILE A 112 -3.31 0.20 -4.35
N GLU A 113 -2.57 -0.65 -3.62
CA GLU A 113 -2.90 -2.08 -3.48
C GLU A 113 -4.30 -2.29 -2.85
N ARG A 114 -4.68 -1.46 -1.88
CA ARG A 114 -6.02 -1.47 -1.29
C ARG A 114 -7.10 -1.08 -2.29
N CYS A 115 -6.86 -0.07 -3.12
CA CYS A 115 -7.77 0.30 -4.20
C CYS A 115 -7.95 -0.84 -5.20
N PHE A 116 -6.87 -1.48 -5.65
CA PHE A 116 -6.96 -2.64 -6.55
C PHE A 116 -7.72 -3.82 -5.91
N LYS A 117 -7.51 -4.08 -4.63
CA LYS A 117 -8.28 -5.09 -3.90
C LYS A 117 -9.77 -4.75 -3.89
N LEU A 118 -10.11 -3.48 -3.64
CA LEU A 118 -11.49 -2.99 -3.66
C LEU A 118 -12.11 -3.21 -5.05
N PHE A 119 -11.41 -2.84 -6.11
CA PHE A 119 -11.89 -2.98 -7.48
C PHE A 119 -12.14 -4.47 -7.84
N LYS A 120 -11.25 -5.37 -7.45
CA LYS A 120 -11.41 -6.81 -7.71
C LYS A 120 -12.51 -7.44 -6.88
N SER A 121 -12.59 -7.16 -5.58
CA SER A 121 -13.48 -7.89 -4.67
C SER A 121 -14.88 -7.29 -4.58
N MET A 122 -15.03 -5.97 -4.63
CA MET A 122 -16.34 -5.34 -4.48
C MET A 122 -16.97 -4.97 -5.84
N ASN A 123 -16.17 -4.54 -6.81
CA ASN A 123 -16.67 -4.12 -8.10
C ASN A 123 -16.56 -5.22 -9.17
N LEU A 124 -16.13 -6.41 -8.79
CA LEU A 124 -16.04 -7.61 -9.65
C LEU A 124 -15.38 -7.31 -11.02
N LEU A 125 -14.30 -6.50 -11.00
CA LEU A 125 -13.68 -5.97 -12.21
C LEU A 125 -13.15 -7.07 -13.13
N ALA A 126 -12.71 -8.19 -12.54
CA ALA A 126 -12.15 -9.32 -13.26
C ALA A 126 -13.21 -10.29 -13.79
N GLU A 127 -14.48 -10.11 -13.42
CA GLU A 127 -15.57 -10.99 -13.82
C GLU A 127 -16.33 -10.40 -14.99
N SER A 128 -16.64 -11.20 -16.01
CA SER A 128 -17.55 -10.83 -17.09
C SER A 128 -18.56 -11.96 -17.33
N ARG A 129 -19.79 -11.56 -17.59
CA ARG A 129 -20.88 -12.50 -17.92
C ARG A 129 -20.91 -12.88 -19.41
N SER A 130 -20.09 -12.22 -20.22
CA SER A 130 -20.06 -12.40 -21.68
C SER A 130 -18.75 -13.05 -22.12
N GLN A 131 -18.82 -13.82 -23.19
CA GLN A 131 -17.64 -14.33 -23.90
C GLN A 131 -17.29 -13.49 -25.15
N LYS A 132 -18.12 -12.50 -25.51
CA LYS A 132 -17.90 -11.63 -26.67
C LYS A 132 -16.94 -10.50 -26.30
N PRO A 133 -15.80 -10.32 -26.98
CA PRO A 133 -14.77 -9.34 -26.62
C PRO A 133 -15.30 -7.90 -26.47
N ALA A 134 -16.14 -7.45 -27.41
CA ALA A 134 -16.70 -6.11 -27.35
C ALA A 134 -17.59 -5.89 -26.11
N ARG A 135 -18.39 -6.89 -25.71
CA ARG A 135 -19.21 -6.81 -24.48
C ARG A 135 -18.35 -6.85 -23.21
N ILE A 136 -17.29 -7.67 -23.21
CA ILE A 136 -16.33 -7.69 -22.09
C ILE A 136 -15.71 -6.32 -21.90
N LEU A 137 -15.26 -5.67 -22.97
CA LEU A 137 -14.69 -4.32 -22.91
C LEU A 137 -15.71 -3.28 -22.42
N THR A 138 -16.94 -3.32 -22.93
CA THR A 138 -18.01 -2.39 -22.48
C THR A 138 -18.29 -2.57 -20.98
N GLU A 139 -18.41 -3.82 -20.53
CA GLU A 139 -18.63 -4.14 -19.11
C GLU A 139 -17.45 -3.67 -18.24
N LEU A 140 -16.22 -3.89 -18.70
CA LEU A 140 -15.00 -3.44 -18.01
C LEU A 140 -14.97 -1.92 -17.86
N PHE A 141 -15.22 -1.17 -18.93
CA PHE A 141 -15.24 0.29 -18.87
C PHE A 141 -16.38 0.82 -18.00
N ALA A 142 -17.57 0.22 -18.04
CA ALA A 142 -18.68 0.58 -17.16
C ALA A 142 -18.31 0.36 -15.68
N LYS A 143 -17.67 -0.76 -15.34
CA LYS A 143 -17.18 -1.03 -13.98
C LYS A 143 -16.09 -0.07 -13.55
N LEU A 144 -15.14 0.27 -14.42
CA LEU A 144 -14.10 1.26 -14.14
C LEU A 144 -14.69 2.65 -13.88
N LEU A 145 -15.67 3.06 -14.67
CA LEU A 145 -16.40 4.31 -14.44
C LEU A 145 -17.14 4.29 -13.10
N GLY A 146 -17.81 3.18 -12.77
CA GLY A 146 -18.44 2.97 -11.47
C GLY A 146 -17.43 3.06 -10.31
N CYS A 147 -16.24 2.48 -10.44
CA CYS A 147 -15.17 2.61 -9.46
C CYS A 147 -14.72 4.08 -9.28
N LEU A 148 -14.62 4.84 -10.36
CA LEU A 148 -14.24 6.25 -10.32
C LEU A 148 -15.31 7.09 -9.60
N VAL A 149 -16.58 6.92 -9.94
CA VAL A 149 -17.70 7.59 -9.28
C VAL A 149 -17.75 7.23 -7.80
N GLN A 150 -17.63 5.96 -7.47
CA GLN A 150 -17.56 5.48 -6.06
C GLN A 150 -16.42 6.16 -5.30
N HIS A 151 -15.25 6.25 -5.92
CA HIS A 151 -14.09 6.93 -5.30
C HIS A 151 -14.38 8.42 -5.06
N TRP A 152 -14.98 9.13 -6.03
CA TRP A 152 -15.37 10.53 -5.86
C TRP A 152 -16.40 10.73 -4.75
N CYS A 153 -17.40 9.84 -4.65
CA CYS A 153 -18.36 9.88 -3.55
C CYS A 153 -17.66 9.71 -2.20
N ILE A 154 -16.70 8.77 -2.08
CA ILE A 154 -15.91 8.56 -0.86
C ILE A 154 -15.08 9.81 -0.53
N VAL A 155 -14.42 10.41 -1.50
CA VAL A 155 -13.64 11.65 -1.31
C VAL A 155 -14.54 12.79 -0.87
N ALA A 156 -15.69 12.98 -1.50
CA ALA A 156 -16.62 14.05 -1.18
C ALA A 156 -17.26 13.91 0.22
N THR A 157 -17.50 12.67 0.67
CA THR A 157 -18.25 12.41 1.92
C THR A 157 -17.35 12.09 3.10
N ALA A 158 -16.25 11.37 2.91
CA ALA A 158 -15.49 10.71 3.98
C ALA A 158 -13.99 11.04 4.00
N TRP A 159 -13.52 11.99 3.22
CA TRP A 159 -12.10 12.36 3.18
C TRP A 159 -11.52 12.73 4.55
N HIS A 160 -12.32 13.34 5.41
CA HIS A 160 -11.94 13.73 6.78
C HIS A 160 -11.94 12.56 7.76
N LEU A 161 -12.44 11.39 7.39
CA LEU A 161 -12.56 10.19 8.23
C LEU A 161 -11.38 9.22 7.96
N ALA A 162 -10.16 9.66 8.27
CA ALA A 162 -8.93 8.90 7.99
C ALA A 162 -8.92 7.48 8.62
N ASP A 163 -9.66 7.27 9.71
CA ASP A 163 -9.70 6.01 10.44
C ASP A 163 -10.76 5.02 9.89
N LYS A 164 -11.64 5.46 9.03
CA LYS A 164 -12.69 4.59 8.46
C LYS A 164 -12.10 3.65 7.39
N SER A 165 -12.59 2.44 7.37
CA SER A 165 -12.20 1.45 6.37
C SER A 165 -12.72 1.83 4.99
N LEU A 166 -11.83 1.92 3.99
CA LEU A 166 -12.19 2.16 2.59
C LEU A 166 -13.24 1.17 2.06
N VAL A 167 -13.18 -0.09 2.52
CA VAL A 167 -14.15 -1.14 2.14
C VAL A 167 -15.53 -0.82 2.70
N ARG A 168 -15.64 -0.33 3.94
CA ARG A 168 -16.93 0.06 4.53
C ARG A 168 -17.51 1.27 3.82
N LEU A 169 -16.68 2.27 3.49
CA LEU A 169 -17.11 3.45 2.75
C LEU A 169 -17.59 3.08 1.33
N ALA A 170 -16.91 2.18 0.66
CA ALA A 170 -17.33 1.69 -0.64
C ALA A 170 -18.66 0.91 -0.57
N ALA A 171 -18.85 0.08 0.45
CA ALA A 171 -20.11 -0.62 0.69
C ALA A 171 -21.28 0.36 0.94
N LEU A 172 -21.02 1.45 1.68
CA LEU A 172 -22.00 2.51 1.91
C LEU A 172 -22.41 3.17 0.59
N VAL A 173 -21.45 3.57 -0.26
CA VAL A 173 -21.75 4.16 -1.57
C VAL A 173 -22.55 3.20 -2.44
N GLN A 174 -22.26 1.89 -2.40
CA GLN A 174 -23.03 0.88 -3.13
C GLN A 174 -24.45 0.73 -2.58
N ALA A 175 -24.64 0.75 -1.27
CA ALA A 175 -25.95 0.70 -0.65
C ALA A 175 -26.83 1.89 -1.05
N GLU A 176 -26.20 3.10 -1.16
CA GLU A 176 -26.88 4.32 -1.53
C GLU A 176 -26.92 4.58 -3.05
N ALA A 177 -26.50 3.64 -3.88
CA ALA A 177 -26.38 3.84 -5.34
C ALA A 177 -27.71 4.28 -6.00
N LEU A 178 -28.84 3.72 -5.59
CA LEU A 178 -30.15 4.10 -6.12
C LEU A 178 -30.57 5.50 -5.69
N THR A 179 -30.29 5.89 -4.46
CA THR A 179 -30.54 7.24 -3.93
C THR A 179 -29.70 8.26 -4.69
N LEU A 180 -28.42 7.98 -4.89
CA LEU A 180 -27.52 8.78 -5.70
C LEU A 180 -28.00 8.91 -7.14
N LEU A 181 -28.43 7.80 -7.77
CA LEU A 181 -28.94 7.82 -9.14
C LEU A 181 -30.17 8.69 -9.28
N ARG A 182 -31.10 8.63 -8.33
CA ARG A 182 -32.30 9.48 -8.31
C ARG A 182 -31.99 10.96 -8.08
N ALA A 183 -30.89 11.27 -7.38
CA ALA A 183 -30.47 12.62 -7.09
C ALA A 183 -29.69 13.27 -8.25
N LEU A 184 -29.16 12.49 -9.21
CA LEU A 184 -28.36 13.02 -10.34
C LEU A 184 -29.02 14.16 -11.16
N PRO A 185 -30.34 14.15 -11.41
CA PRO A 185 -30.97 15.23 -12.21
C PRO A 185 -30.97 16.61 -11.53
N SER A 186 -30.74 16.66 -10.19
CA SER A 186 -30.75 17.89 -9.40
C SER A 186 -29.48 18.04 -8.58
N LEU A 187 -28.76 19.14 -8.80
CA LEU A 187 -27.53 19.43 -8.06
C LEU A 187 -27.79 19.53 -6.54
N ASP A 188 -28.92 20.12 -6.17
CA ASP A 188 -29.30 20.29 -4.76
C ASP A 188 -29.68 18.95 -4.11
N ALA A 189 -30.41 18.10 -4.83
CA ALA A 189 -30.72 16.74 -4.36
C ALA A 189 -29.44 15.90 -4.20
N LEU A 190 -28.49 16.01 -5.14
CA LEU A 190 -27.21 15.33 -5.06
C LEU A 190 -26.38 15.82 -3.87
N ARG A 191 -26.32 17.13 -3.65
CA ARG A 191 -25.64 17.73 -2.48
C ARG A 191 -26.25 17.23 -1.17
N LEU A 192 -27.57 17.22 -1.07
CA LEU A 192 -28.26 16.73 0.13
C LEU A 192 -27.94 15.26 0.39
N CYS A 193 -28.02 14.42 -0.63
CA CYS A 193 -27.67 13.00 -0.53
C CYS A 193 -26.23 12.80 -0.04
N LEU A 194 -25.25 13.52 -0.59
CA LEU A 194 -23.86 13.45 -0.16
C LEU A 194 -23.64 13.96 1.27
N LEU A 195 -24.41 14.97 1.70
CA LEU A 195 -24.37 15.46 3.09
C LEU A 195 -24.93 14.44 4.08
N GLU A 196 -26.00 13.73 3.71
CA GLU A 196 -26.54 12.63 4.52
C GLU A 196 -25.55 11.49 4.67
N MET A 197 -24.94 11.08 3.57
CA MET A 197 -23.87 10.05 3.59
C MET A 197 -22.67 10.46 4.46
N ARG A 198 -22.39 11.74 4.63
CA ARG A 198 -21.32 12.26 5.47
C ARG A 198 -21.58 12.09 6.97
N ARG A 199 -22.85 11.95 7.37
CA ARG A 199 -23.27 11.83 8.79
C ARG A 199 -23.18 10.40 9.31
N ILE A 200 -23.05 9.41 8.44
CA ILE A 200 -22.93 7.98 8.76
C ILE A 200 -21.48 7.62 9.01
#